data_aa0829b855d8a4668ff22a840b835a70
#
_entry.id   aa0829b855d8a4668ff22a840b835a70
#
_cell.length_a   1.000
_cell.length_b   1.000
_cell.length_c   1.000
_cell.angle_alpha   90.00
_cell.angle_beta   90.00
_cell.angle_gamma   90.00
#
_symmetry.space_group_name_H-M   'P 1'
#
loop_
_entity.id
_entity.type
_entity.pdbx_description
1 polymer ?
#
loop_
_entity_poly.entity_id
_entity_poly.type
_entity_poly.pdbx_seq_one_letter_code
_entity_poly.pdbx_strand_id
1 'polypeptide(L)'
;KSLQVDAYSWDASDEEGVLSVVICDFAISNEPLTIDKAEINRLLKKLVEFIVAAKTRDFREKLEETSHGFVLSDLIHRAWKQINKIKLILVTNRINKSRTDAQSVGSIGNIPVTSNVWDLSRIYRFVSSGQTREDLIIDFAEDFGEPVPVLRASYEGASLDSYIAVIPGVQLAAIYEKWGARLLEANVRSFLQARGKVNSGIRKTITEDPSMFFSYNNGLTATAESVEIADMGDGLLLMSADNFQIVNGGQTTASIHAARKLAPEQLKSVFVQMKLSVVPPESAEEVVPLIS
;
A
#
# COMPACT_ATOMS: atom_id res chain seq x y z
N LYS A 1 -9.39 11.76 -33.14
CA LYS A 1 -8.65 11.87 -31.86
C LYS A 1 -8.24 10.46 -31.44
N SER A 2 -6.97 10.23 -31.16
CA SER A 2 -6.46 8.93 -30.68
C SER A 2 -6.80 8.81 -29.20
N LEU A 3 -7.69 7.89 -28.84
CA LEU A 3 -7.93 7.45 -27.47
C LEU A 3 -6.92 6.32 -27.16
N GLN A 4 -6.38 6.31 -25.93
CA GLN A 4 -5.40 5.31 -25.51
C GLN A 4 -5.60 4.98 -24.05
N VAL A 5 -5.66 3.69 -23.74
CA VAL A 5 -5.59 3.11 -22.39
C VAL A 5 -4.73 1.87 -22.52
N ASP A 6 -3.68 1.78 -21.72
CA ASP A 6 -2.72 0.67 -21.79
C ASP A 6 -2.96 -0.38 -20.73
N ALA A 7 -3.55 0.01 -19.58
CA ALA A 7 -3.97 -0.91 -18.54
C ALA A 7 -5.09 -0.32 -17.67
N TYR A 8 -5.77 -1.17 -16.93
CA TYR A 8 -6.76 -0.75 -15.94
C TYR A 8 -6.86 -1.76 -14.78
N SER A 9 -7.41 -1.28 -13.66
CA SER A 9 -7.77 -2.12 -12.51
C SER A 9 -9.14 -1.70 -12.00
N TRP A 10 -10.01 -2.67 -11.80
CA TRP A 10 -11.32 -2.54 -11.20
C TRP A 10 -11.64 -3.81 -10.42
N ASP A 11 -12.09 -3.65 -9.18
CA ASP A 11 -12.59 -4.75 -8.37
C ASP A 11 -14.04 -4.44 -7.96
N ALA A 12 -14.97 -5.26 -8.43
CA ALA A 12 -16.40 -5.12 -8.12
C ALA A 12 -16.72 -5.41 -6.65
N SER A 13 -15.83 -6.09 -5.92
CA SER A 13 -15.95 -6.38 -4.49
C SER A 13 -15.36 -5.29 -3.60
N ASP A 14 -14.67 -4.30 -4.18
CA ASP A 14 -14.09 -3.17 -3.47
C ASP A 14 -15.17 -2.15 -3.10
N GLU A 15 -15.47 -2.02 -1.82
CA GLU A 15 -16.42 -1.03 -1.30
C GLU A 15 -16.00 0.42 -1.60
N GLU A 16 -14.72 0.67 -1.86
CA GLU A 16 -14.23 2.00 -2.26
C GLU A 16 -14.65 2.36 -3.69
N GLY A 17 -14.92 1.39 -4.55
CA GLY A 17 -15.35 1.60 -5.93
C GLY A 17 -14.34 2.41 -6.75
N VAL A 18 -13.05 2.05 -6.69
CA VAL A 18 -11.96 2.79 -7.36
C VAL A 18 -11.66 2.18 -8.71
N LEU A 19 -11.92 2.94 -9.80
CA LEU A 19 -11.43 2.61 -11.14
C LEU A 19 -10.07 3.26 -11.36
N SER A 20 -9.04 2.44 -11.57
CA SER A 20 -7.71 2.91 -11.98
C SER A 20 -7.49 2.65 -13.46
N VAL A 21 -7.06 3.68 -14.23
CA VAL A 21 -6.72 3.56 -15.65
C VAL A 21 -5.32 4.11 -15.90
N VAL A 22 -4.56 3.40 -16.72
CA VAL A 22 -3.13 3.65 -16.96
C VAL A 22 -2.90 4.01 -18.41
N ILE A 23 -2.06 5.01 -18.65
CA ILE A 23 -1.46 5.31 -19.93
C ILE A 23 0.06 5.28 -19.81
N CYS A 24 0.71 4.61 -20.75
CA CYS A 24 2.16 4.52 -20.82
C CYS A 24 2.67 5.47 -21.92
N ASP A 25 3.73 6.19 -21.59
CA ASP A 25 4.46 7.04 -22.53
C ASP A 25 5.92 6.62 -22.54
N PHE A 26 6.39 6.12 -23.66
CA PHE A 26 7.75 5.62 -23.81
C PHE A 26 8.48 6.36 -24.90
N ALA A 27 9.57 7.03 -24.53
CA ALA A 27 10.47 7.71 -25.44
C ALA A 27 11.73 6.86 -25.68
N ILE A 28 12.09 6.63 -26.93
CA ILE A 28 13.32 5.93 -27.30
C ILE A 28 14.45 6.96 -27.32
N SER A 29 15.35 6.88 -26.34
CA SER A 29 16.52 7.75 -26.24
C SER A 29 17.61 7.07 -25.42
N ASN A 30 18.88 7.36 -25.74
CA ASN A 30 20.03 6.91 -24.94
C ASN A 30 20.24 7.74 -23.67
N GLU A 31 19.59 8.91 -23.57
CA GLU A 31 19.62 9.78 -22.41
C GLU A 31 18.21 10.02 -21.87
N PRO A 32 18.04 10.20 -20.54
CA PRO A 32 16.75 10.50 -19.96
C PRO A 32 16.17 11.81 -20.53
N LEU A 33 15.03 11.72 -21.23
CA LEU A 33 14.28 12.88 -21.70
C LEU A 33 13.41 13.43 -20.57
N THR A 34 12.95 14.66 -20.75
CA THR A 34 12.04 15.29 -19.79
C THR A 34 10.62 15.37 -20.35
N ILE A 35 9.63 15.38 -19.44
CA ILE A 35 8.23 15.61 -19.76
C ILE A 35 7.74 16.83 -18.98
N ASP A 36 6.99 17.71 -19.63
CA ASP A 36 6.43 18.89 -19.01
C ASP A 36 4.95 18.70 -18.61
N LYS A 37 4.41 19.68 -17.89
CA LYS A 37 3.02 19.65 -17.42
C LYS A 37 2.00 19.65 -18.56
N ALA A 38 2.29 20.30 -19.69
CA ALA A 38 1.39 20.36 -20.84
C ALA A 38 1.27 19.01 -21.53
N GLU A 39 2.39 18.31 -21.69
CA GLU A 39 2.42 16.96 -22.24
C GLU A 39 1.75 15.94 -21.30
N ILE A 40 2.00 16.01 -19.97
CA ILE A 40 1.32 15.19 -18.96
C ILE A 40 -0.19 15.37 -19.07
N ASN A 41 -0.67 16.62 -19.09
CA ASN A 41 -2.10 16.92 -19.21
C ASN A 41 -2.69 16.41 -20.52
N ARG A 42 -1.96 16.49 -21.62
CA ARG A 42 -2.39 15.96 -22.91
C ARG A 42 -2.57 14.43 -22.88
N LEU A 43 -1.66 13.71 -22.22
CA LEU A 43 -1.74 12.25 -22.06
C LEU A 43 -2.90 11.86 -21.15
N LEU A 44 -3.01 12.47 -19.98
CA LEU A 44 -4.10 12.23 -19.05
C LEU A 44 -5.48 12.54 -19.65
N LYS A 45 -5.55 13.57 -20.51
CA LYS A 45 -6.78 13.92 -21.22
C LYS A 45 -7.26 12.79 -22.13
N LYS A 46 -6.37 11.99 -22.75
CA LYS A 46 -6.77 10.82 -23.54
C LYS A 46 -7.52 9.79 -22.69
N LEU A 47 -7.08 9.56 -21.43
CA LEU A 47 -7.77 8.67 -20.49
C LEU A 47 -9.15 9.21 -20.12
N VAL A 48 -9.25 10.52 -19.81
CA VAL A 48 -10.54 11.16 -19.51
C VAL A 48 -11.51 11.05 -20.70
N GLU A 49 -11.03 11.36 -21.90
CA GLU A 49 -11.84 11.28 -23.13
C GLU A 49 -12.31 9.83 -23.40
N PHE A 50 -11.46 8.83 -23.13
CA PHE A 50 -11.85 7.42 -23.21
C PHE A 50 -12.97 7.07 -22.21
N ILE A 51 -12.81 7.43 -20.94
CA ILE A 51 -13.78 7.14 -19.89
C ILE A 51 -15.13 7.81 -20.20
N VAL A 52 -15.10 9.06 -20.67
CA VAL A 52 -16.32 9.78 -21.05
C VAL A 52 -17.01 9.12 -22.26
N ALA A 53 -16.24 8.70 -23.26
CA ALA A 53 -16.78 7.97 -24.42
C ALA A 53 -17.34 6.60 -24.03
N ALA A 54 -16.66 5.86 -23.16
CA ALA A 54 -17.04 4.52 -22.72
C ALA A 54 -18.39 4.47 -21.96
N LYS A 55 -18.85 5.61 -21.42
CA LYS A 55 -20.19 5.73 -20.82
C LYS A 55 -21.29 5.61 -21.87
N THR A 56 -20.99 5.88 -23.12
CA THR A 56 -21.99 5.90 -24.20
C THR A 56 -22.06 4.55 -24.91
N ARG A 57 -23.30 4.13 -25.25
CA ARG A 57 -23.53 2.87 -25.96
C ARG A 57 -22.89 2.90 -27.36
N ASP A 58 -23.04 4.02 -28.06
CA ASP A 58 -22.52 4.21 -29.42
C ASP A 58 -20.99 4.04 -29.54
N PHE A 59 -20.25 4.39 -28.50
CA PHE A 59 -18.80 4.19 -28.51
C PHE A 59 -18.45 2.71 -28.42
N ARG A 60 -19.11 1.97 -27.54
CA ARG A 60 -18.89 0.54 -27.35
C ARG A 60 -19.23 -0.25 -28.64
N GLU A 61 -20.32 0.07 -29.29
CA GLU A 61 -20.75 -0.60 -30.54
C GLU A 61 -19.78 -0.39 -31.71
N LYS A 62 -18.90 0.62 -31.63
CA LYS A 62 -17.83 0.88 -32.62
C LYS A 62 -16.53 0.14 -32.34
N LEU A 63 -16.42 -0.48 -31.18
CA LEU A 63 -15.23 -1.25 -30.79
C LEU A 63 -15.41 -2.72 -31.18
N GLU A 64 -14.32 -3.35 -31.55
CA GLU A 64 -14.27 -4.77 -31.81
C GLU A 64 -14.47 -5.54 -30.49
N GLU A 65 -15.44 -6.46 -30.41
CA GLU A 65 -15.81 -7.16 -29.18
C GLU A 65 -14.66 -7.93 -28.51
N THR A 66 -13.70 -8.38 -29.32
CA THR A 66 -12.48 -9.07 -28.87
C THR A 66 -11.40 -8.11 -28.36
N SER A 67 -11.56 -6.81 -28.54
CA SER A 67 -10.54 -5.83 -28.14
C SER A 67 -10.58 -5.55 -26.63
N HIS A 68 -9.41 -5.31 -26.04
CA HIS A 68 -9.31 -4.87 -24.62
C HIS A 68 -10.05 -3.55 -24.39
N GLY A 69 -10.13 -2.68 -25.41
CA GLY A 69 -10.90 -1.43 -25.33
C GLY A 69 -12.39 -1.67 -25.17
N PHE A 70 -12.95 -2.70 -25.83
CA PHE A 70 -14.35 -3.11 -25.66
C PHE A 70 -14.60 -3.60 -24.23
N VAL A 71 -13.76 -4.49 -23.71
CA VAL A 71 -13.88 -5.06 -22.37
C VAL A 71 -13.91 -3.95 -21.31
N LEU A 72 -12.98 -3.01 -21.38
CA LEU A 72 -12.95 -1.86 -20.46
C LEU A 72 -14.17 -0.93 -20.65
N SER A 73 -14.58 -0.67 -21.88
CA SER A 73 -15.75 0.16 -22.17
C SER A 73 -17.04 -0.47 -21.64
N ASP A 74 -17.20 -1.78 -21.80
CA ASP A 74 -18.35 -2.53 -21.27
C ASP A 74 -18.36 -2.54 -19.74
N LEU A 75 -17.21 -2.72 -19.11
CA LEU A 75 -17.03 -2.63 -17.67
C LEU A 75 -17.46 -1.25 -17.14
N ILE A 76 -16.92 -0.18 -17.72
CA ILE A 76 -17.26 1.20 -17.32
C ILE A 76 -18.75 1.46 -17.48
N HIS A 77 -19.37 1.00 -18.57
CA HIS A 77 -20.77 1.18 -18.82
C HIS A 77 -21.65 0.47 -17.76
N ARG A 78 -21.32 -0.78 -17.42
CA ARG A 78 -22.07 -1.59 -16.46
C ARG A 78 -21.85 -1.14 -15.02
N ALA A 79 -20.59 -0.85 -14.66
CA ALA A 79 -20.18 -0.55 -13.29
C ALA A 79 -20.28 0.95 -12.94
N TRP A 80 -20.72 1.83 -13.85
CA TRP A 80 -20.67 3.29 -13.65
C TRP A 80 -21.23 3.77 -12.31
N LYS A 81 -22.33 3.17 -11.86
CA LYS A 81 -22.99 3.52 -10.59
C LYS A 81 -22.21 3.06 -9.34
N GLN A 82 -21.27 2.14 -9.51
CA GLN A 82 -20.46 1.58 -8.44
C GLN A 82 -19.09 2.26 -8.37
N ILE A 83 -18.72 3.03 -9.41
CA ILE A 83 -17.47 3.78 -9.42
C ILE A 83 -17.63 5.04 -8.58
N ASN A 84 -16.90 5.11 -7.46
CA ASN A 84 -16.90 6.24 -6.54
C ASN A 84 -15.68 7.15 -6.71
N LYS A 85 -14.61 6.64 -7.34
CA LYS A 85 -13.36 7.37 -7.57
C LYS A 85 -12.66 6.87 -8.83
N ILE A 86 -12.05 7.79 -9.58
CA ILE A 86 -11.23 7.46 -10.75
C ILE A 86 -9.79 7.91 -10.47
N LYS A 87 -8.84 6.99 -10.69
CA LYS A 87 -7.40 7.27 -10.65
C LYS A 87 -6.83 7.16 -12.07
N LEU A 88 -6.29 8.27 -12.58
CA LEU A 88 -5.56 8.31 -13.83
C LEU A 88 -4.08 8.15 -13.51
N ILE A 89 -3.42 7.20 -14.16
CA ILE A 89 -2.00 6.89 -13.91
C ILE A 89 -1.25 7.06 -15.23
N LEU A 90 -0.26 7.94 -15.21
CA LEU A 90 0.73 8.05 -16.29
C LEU A 90 2.01 7.37 -15.85
N VAL A 91 2.49 6.41 -16.64
CA VAL A 91 3.81 5.80 -16.49
C VAL A 91 4.69 6.25 -17.65
N THR A 92 5.86 6.81 -17.36
CA THR A 92 6.77 7.30 -18.40
C THR A 92 8.24 7.06 -18.03
N ASN A 93 9.06 6.76 -19.03
CA ASN A 93 10.52 6.68 -18.88
C ASN A 93 11.20 8.05 -19.02
N ARG A 94 10.44 9.14 -19.00
CA ARG A 94 10.94 10.52 -18.98
C ARG A 94 10.94 11.09 -17.56
N ILE A 95 11.71 12.14 -17.32
CA ILE A 95 11.80 12.83 -16.02
C ILE A 95 10.77 13.96 -15.98
N ASN A 96 9.88 13.95 -14.99
CA ASN A 96 8.89 14.99 -14.77
C ASN A 96 9.52 16.28 -14.23
N LYS A 97 9.41 17.37 -14.96
CA LYS A 97 9.89 18.70 -14.53
C LYS A 97 8.98 19.38 -13.51
N SER A 98 7.71 18.98 -13.43
CA SER A 98 6.79 19.50 -12.42
C SER A 98 6.98 18.69 -11.13
N ARG A 99 7.14 19.37 -10.00
CA ARG A 99 7.33 18.70 -8.69
C ARG A 99 6.06 18.06 -8.13
N THR A 100 5.02 17.91 -8.93
CA THR A 100 3.70 17.45 -8.47
C THR A 100 3.44 16.04 -9.02
N ASP A 101 3.56 15.03 -8.16
CA ASP A 101 3.38 13.62 -8.52
C ASP A 101 1.91 13.18 -8.49
N ALA A 102 1.05 13.88 -7.76
CA ALA A 102 -0.38 13.60 -7.68
C ALA A 102 -1.20 14.89 -7.62
N GLN A 103 -2.31 14.96 -8.36
CA GLN A 103 -3.21 16.12 -8.40
C GLN A 103 -4.67 15.67 -8.44
N SER A 104 -5.55 16.51 -7.89
CA SER A 104 -6.98 16.45 -8.24
C SER A 104 -7.16 17.05 -9.64
N VAL A 105 -7.80 16.30 -10.53
CA VAL A 105 -8.05 16.71 -11.94
C VAL A 105 -9.48 17.24 -12.11
N GLY A 106 -10.27 17.26 -11.03
CA GLY A 106 -11.69 17.61 -11.08
C GLY A 106 -12.58 16.39 -10.96
N SER A 107 -13.67 16.33 -11.74
CA SER A 107 -14.62 15.22 -11.70
C SER A 107 -15.12 14.85 -13.10
N ILE A 108 -15.55 13.59 -13.26
CA ILE A 108 -16.31 13.13 -14.43
C ILE A 108 -17.75 12.86 -13.95
N GLY A 109 -18.68 13.75 -14.26
CA GLY A 109 -19.98 13.80 -13.58
C GLY A 109 -19.77 14.13 -12.11
N ASN A 110 -20.25 13.27 -11.21
CA ASN A 110 -20.09 13.43 -9.75
C ASN A 110 -18.89 12.63 -9.18
N ILE A 111 -18.14 11.92 -10.03
CA ILE A 111 -17.06 11.04 -9.58
C ILE A 111 -15.74 11.82 -9.55
N PRO A 112 -15.07 11.95 -8.39
CA PRO A 112 -13.80 12.64 -8.26
C PRO A 112 -12.70 11.91 -9.04
N VAL A 113 -11.84 12.70 -9.71
CA VAL A 113 -10.73 12.20 -10.52
C VAL A 113 -9.42 12.69 -9.93
N THR A 114 -8.50 11.78 -9.69
CA THR A 114 -7.13 12.08 -9.30
C THR A 114 -6.15 11.56 -10.34
N SER A 115 -5.00 12.23 -10.49
CA SER A 115 -3.92 11.76 -11.36
C SER A 115 -2.66 11.47 -10.56
N ASN A 116 -1.90 10.47 -11.02
CA ASN A 116 -0.59 10.11 -10.51
C ASN A 116 0.38 9.95 -11.68
N VAL A 117 1.56 10.54 -11.57
CA VAL A 117 2.63 10.41 -12.54
C VAL A 117 3.74 9.55 -11.96
N TRP A 118 4.04 8.46 -12.65
CA TRP A 118 5.18 7.58 -12.40
C TRP A 118 6.23 7.85 -13.47
N ASP A 119 7.08 8.82 -13.21
CA ASP A 119 8.19 9.19 -14.06
C ASP A 119 9.44 8.32 -13.79
N LEU A 120 10.46 8.44 -14.63
CA LEU A 120 11.70 7.68 -14.48
C LEU A 120 12.34 7.87 -13.11
N SER A 121 12.34 9.09 -12.57
CA SER A 121 12.92 9.38 -11.26
C SER A 121 12.16 8.69 -10.12
N ARG A 122 10.83 8.63 -10.22
CA ARG A 122 9.98 7.95 -9.24
C ARG A 122 10.11 6.43 -9.35
N ILE A 123 10.12 5.90 -10.58
CA ILE A 123 10.35 4.48 -10.83
C ILE A 123 11.75 4.08 -10.33
N TYR A 124 12.77 4.88 -10.64
CA TYR A 124 14.12 4.64 -10.15
C TYR A 124 14.18 4.65 -8.62
N ARG A 125 13.59 5.65 -7.97
CA ARG A 125 13.49 5.68 -6.49
C ARG A 125 12.75 4.48 -5.94
N PHE A 126 11.67 4.04 -6.58
CA PHE A 126 10.92 2.86 -6.18
C PHE A 126 11.73 1.57 -6.33
N VAL A 127 12.43 1.39 -7.44
CA VAL A 127 13.27 0.22 -7.71
C VAL A 127 14.56 0.28 -6.88
N SER A 128 15.20 1.44 -6.77
CA SER A 128 16.42 1.62 -6.00
C SER A 128 16.18 1.74 -4.50
N SER A 129 14.95 2.03 -4.05
CA SER A 129 14.58 1.89 -2.63
C SER A 129 14.63 0.42 -2.17
N GLY A 130 14.68 -0.52 -3.09
CA GLY A 130 15.14 -1.89 -2.83
C GLY A 130 16.66 -2.04 -2.63
N GLN A 131 17.46 -1.01 -2.96
CA GLN A 131 18.93 -1.05 -2.85
C GLN A 131 19.55 0.05 -1.95
N THR A 132 18.85 1.17 -1.74
CA THR A 132 19.19 2.20 -0.75
C THR A 132 17.92 2.63 -0.08
N ARG A 133 17.42 1.80 0.84
CA ARG A 133 16.37 2.19 1.77
C ARG A 133 16.91 3.38 2.56
N GLU A 134 16.24 4.53 2.55
CA GLU A 134 16.28 5.37 3.74
C GLU A 134 15.88 4.45 4.89
N ASP A 135 16.79 4.23 5.83
CA ASP A 135 16.59 3.32 6.93
C ASP A 135 15.26 3.62 7.60
N LEU A 136 14.36 2.66 7.57
CA LEU A 136 13.08 2.78 8.25
C LEU A 136 13.32 2.42 9.71
N ILE A 137 13.87 3.38 10.45
CA ILE A 137 14.15 3.23 11.88
C ILE A 137 12.88 3.53 12.66
N ILE A 138 12.44 2.55 13.44
CA ILE A 138 11.36 2.74 14.40
C ILE A 138 11.98 2.74 15.78
N ASP A 139 11.95 3.88 16.45
CA ASP A 139 12.15 3.97 17.88
C ASP A 139 10.77 3.87 18.58
N PHE A 140 10.54 2.75 19.24
CA PHE A 140 9.24 2.48 19.89
C PHE A 140 9.03 3.36 21.11
N ALA A 141 10.09 3.66 21.86
CA ALA A 141 10.03 4.45 23.07
C ALA A 141 9.91 5.95 22.77
N GLU A 142 10.82 6.51 21.95
CA GLU A 142 10.86 7.94 21.67
C GLU A 142 9.71 8.39 20.73
N ASP A 143 9.48 7.66 19.65
CA ASP A 143 8.51 8.07 18.63
C ASP A 143 7.06 7.70 19.00
N PHE A 144 6.86 6.63 19.80
CA PHE A 144 5.54 6.04 20.00
C PHE A 144 5.19 5.80 21.47
N GLY A 145 5.99 6.31 22.40
CA GLY A 145 5.70 6.48 23.81
C GLY A 145 6.11 5.33 24.71
N GLU A 146 6.17 4.08 24.23
CA GLU A 146 6.53 2.92 25.06
C GLU A 146 7.28 1.86 24.24
N PRO A 147 8.34 1.24 24.79
CA PRO A 147 8.98 0.08 24.18
C PRO A 147 8.02 -1.12 24.17
N VAL A 148 8.22 -2.06 23.27
CA VAL A 148 7.32 -3.20 23.09
C VAL A 148 7.85 -4.42 23.87
N PRO A 149 7.09 -5.02 24.78
CA PRO A 149 7.47 -6.24 25.46
C PRO A 149 7.66 -7.39 24.47
N VAL A 150 8.78 -8.11 24.58
CA VAL A 150 9.11 -9.23 23.69
C VAL A 150 9.57 -10.47 24.46
N LEU A 151 9.29 -11.62 23.86
CA LEU A 151 9.83 -12.91 24.28
C LEU A 151 10.76 -13.43 23.18
N ARG A 152 12.00 -13.74 23.51
CA ARG A 152 12.93 -14.38 22.56
C ARG A 152 12.41 -15.77 22.21
N ALA A 153 12.23 -16.03 20.92
CA ALA A 153 11.72 -17.29 20.38
C ALA A 153 12.85 -18.14 19.78
N SER A 154 14.02 -17.54 19.48
CA SER A 154 15.21 -18.26 19.00
C SER A 154 16.06 -18.75 20.15
N TYR A 155 16.71 -19.90 19.96
CA TYR A 155 17.74 -20.38 20.90
C TYR A 155 19.10 -19.71 20.57
N GLU A 156 20.03 -19.74 21.52
CA GLU A 156 21.36 -19.20 21.33
C GLU A 156 22.12 -19.96 20.22
N GLY A 157 22.61 -19.25 19.20
CA GLY A 157 23.26 -19.86 18.03
C GLY A 157 22.30 -20.24 16.90
N ALA A 158 21.02 -19.84 16.96
CA ALA A 158 20.12 -19.96 15.81
C ALA A 158 20.60 -19.07 14.65
N SER A 159 20.28 -19.46 13.42
CA SER A 159 20.66 -18.69 12.22
C SER A 159 19.98 -17.32 12.14
N LEU A 160 18.87 -17.14 12.81
CA LEU A 160 18.12 -15.87 12.91
C LEU A 160 17.63 -15.65 14.34
N ASP A 161 17.77 -14.43 14.81
CA ASP A 161 17.07 -14.01 16.02
C ASP A 161 15.59 -13.77 15.72
N SER A 162 14.75 -14.33 16.59
CA SER A 162 13.30 -14.22 16.46
C SER A 162 12.65 -13.91 17.80
N TYR A 163 11.61 -13.08 17.75
CA TYR A 163 10.87 -12.61 18.92
C TYR A 163 9.37 -12.73 18.71
N ILE A 164 8.65 -12.96 19.80
CA ILE A 164 7.21 -12.77 19.86
C ILE A 164 6.95 -11.52 20.68
N ALA A 165 6.18 -10.62 20.13
CA ALA A 165 5.80 -9.36 20.74
C ALA A 165 4.28 -9.20 20.81
N VAL A 166 3.84 -8.35 21.73
CA VAL A 166 2.44 -7.88 21.80
C VAL A 166 2.47 -6.37 21.66
N ILE A 167 2.07 -5.87 20.49
CA ILE A 167 2.06 -4.44 20.21
C ILE A 167 0.68 -3.83 20.44
N PRO A 168 0.56 -2.70 21.18
CA PRO A 168 -0.70 -1.98 21.32
C PRO A 168 -1.23 -1.47 19.98
N GLY A 169 -2.53 -1.60 19.75
CA GLY A 169 -3.18 -1.16 18.51
C GLY A 169 -3.00 0.34 18.24
N VAL A 170 -2.99 1.16 19.29
CA VAL A 170 -2.72 2.61 19.19
C VAL A 170 -1.32 2.90 18.67
N GLN A 171 -0.32 2.14 19.13
CA GLN A 171 1.06 2.28 18.71
C GLN A 171 1.25 1.81 17.27
N LEU A 172 0.70 0.64 16.92
CA LEU A 172 0.72 0.14 15.53
C LEU A 172 0.05 1.10 14.55
N ALA A 173 -1.08 1.71 14.94
CA ALA A 173 -1.75 2.73 14.13
C ALA A 173 -0.90 3.99 13.94
N ALA A 174 -0.16 4.42 14.97
CA ALA A 174 0.72 5.58 14.90
C ALA A 174 1.95 5.31 14.00
N ILE A 175 2.53 4.11 14.10
CA ILE A 175 3.62 3.66 13.21
C ILE A 175 3.14 3.67 11.76
N TYR A 176 1.95 3.12 11.48
CA TYR A 176 1.41 3.11 10.12
C TYR A 176 1.05 4.52 9.61
N GLU A 177 0.64 5.44 10.47
CA GLU A 177 0.40 6.85 10.07
C GLU A 177 1.70 7.55 9.67
N LYS A 178 2.80 7.31 10.41
CA LYS A 178 4.11 7.91 10.12
C LYS A 178 4.73 7.35 8.83
N TRP A 179 4.68 6.03 8.63
CA TRP A 179 5.42 5.33 7.58
C TRP A 179 4.55 4.81 6.43
N GLY A 180 3.25 4.60 6.66
CA GLY A 180 2.28 4.20 5.64
C GLY A 180 2.64 2.93 4.89
N ALA A 181 2.53 2.98 3.56
CA ALA A 181 2.82 1.86 2.67
C ALA A 181 4.28 1.37 2.72
N ARG A 182 5.22 2.21 3.19
CA ARG A 182 6.64 1.83 3.33
C ARG A 182 6.85 0.66 4.29
N LEU A 183 5.99 0.52 5.32
CA LEU A 183 6.00 -0.63 6.23
C LEU A 183 5.63 -1.96 5.55
N LEU A 184 5.00 -1.90 4.37
CA LEU A 184 4.42 -3.05 3.67
C LEU A 184 5.15 -3.36 2.36
N GLU A 185 6.25 -2.68 2.04
CA GLU A 185 6.97 -2.82 0.76
C GLU A 185 7.51 -4.23 0.54
N ALA A 186 7.95 -4.92 1.60
CA ALA A 186 8.38 -6.31 1.52
C ALA A 186 7.21 -7.30 1.32
N ASN A 187 5.97 -6.84 1.42
CA ASN A 187 4.76 -7.66 1.32
C ASN A 187 4.04 -7.47 -0.03
N VAL A 188 4.74 -7.73 -1.13
CA VAL A 188 4.24 -7.49 -2.51
C VAL A 188 2.95 -8.26 -2.83
N ARG A 189 2.68 -9.39 -2.16
CA ARG A 189 1.49 -10.24 -2.43
C ARG A 189 0.22 -9.79 -1.72
N SER A 190 0.32 -9.22 -0.52
CA SER A 190 -0.87 -8.90 0.29
C SER A 190 -1.47 -7.53 -0.01
N PHE A 191 -0.71 -6.62 -0.60
CA PHE A 191 -1.21 -5.29 -0.97
C PHE A 191 -2.29 -5.32 -2.06
N LEU A 192 -2.26 -6.35 -2.94
CA LEU A 192 -3.20 -6.50 -4.05
C LEU A 192 -4.44 -7.36 -3.73
N GLN A 193 -4.40 -8.20 -2.69
CA GLN A 193 -5.50 -9.14 -2.38
C GLN A 193 -6.33 -8.78 -1.13
N ALA A 194 -5.99 -7.71 -0.44
CA ALA A 194 -6.44 -7.46 0.92
C ALA A 194 -7.69 -6.59 1.07
N ARG A 195 -8.59 -6.58 0.10
CA ARG A 195 -9.80 -5.74 0.11
C ARG A 195 -11.06 -6.59 0.04
N GLY A 196 -11.64 -6.99 1.16
CA GLY A 196 -12.86 -7.76 1.15
C GLY A 196 -13.41 -8.06 2.55
N LYS A 197 -14.20 -9.12 2.68
CA LYS A 197 -14.92 -9.55 3.89
C LYS A 197 -14.07 -9.62 5.18
N VAL A 198 -12.75 -9.83 5.06
CA VAL A 198 -11.84 -9.87 6.21
C VAL A 198 -11.75 -8.51 6.90
N ASN A 199 -11.70 -7.42 6.15
CA ASN A 199 -11.65 -6.06 6.72
C ASN A 199 -12.92 -5.72 7.52
N SER A 200 -14.09 -6.15 7.11
CA SER A 200 -15.34 -5.94 7.85
C SER A 200 -15.32 -6.69 9.19
N GLY A 201 -14.81 -7.92 9.22
CA GLY A 201 -14.66 -8.71 10.45
C GLY A 201 -13.69 -8.07 11.44
N ILE A 202 -12.53 -7.62 10.97
CA ILE A 202 -11.52 -6.93 11.78
C ILE A 202 -12.10 -5.64 12.37
N ARG A 203 -12.75 -4.81 11.56
CA ARG A 203 -13.40 -3.58 12.03
C ARG A 203 -14.48 -3.87 13.07
N LYS A 204 -15.33 -4.88 12.83
CA LYS A 204 -16.36 -5.29 13.78
C LYS A 204 -15.77 -5.67 15.12
N THR A 205 -14.71 -6.48 15.14
CA THR A 205 -14.03 -6.84 16.39
C THR A 205 -13.51 -5.61 17.13
N ILE A 206 -12.87 -4.66 16.41
CA ILE A 206 -12.35 -3.43 17.04
C ILE A 206 -13.47 -2.59 17.66
N THR A 207 -14.63 -2.50 17.00
CA THR A 207 -15.72 -1.61 17.44
C THR A 207 -16.61 -2.24 18.49
N GLU A 208 -16.90 -3.55 18.42
CA GLU A 208 -17.87 -4.24 19.25
C GLU A 208 -17.24 -5.01 20.41
N ASP A 209 -16.04 -5.59 20.19
CA ASP A 209 -15.37 -6.44 21.19
C ASP A 209 -13.83 -6.32 21.10
N PRO A 210 -13.26 -5.12 21.36
CA PRO A 210 -11.83 -4.86 21.17
C PRO A 210 -10.91 -5.72 22.04
N SER A 211 -11.38 -6.14 23.21
CA SER A 211 -10.62 -7.01 24.14
C SER A 211 -10.36 -8.41 23.58
N MET A 212 -11.22 -8.87 22.66
CA MET A 212 -11.08 -10.17 22.00
C MET A 212 -10.23 -10.11 20.74
N PHE A 213 -9.72 -8.93 20.35
CA PHE A 213 -8.97 -8.76 19.12
C PHE A 213 -7.77 -9.70 19.04
N PHE A 214 -7.00 -9.79 20.13
CA PHE A 214 -5.84 -10.68 20.22
C PHE A 214 -6.21 -12.16 19.97
N SER A 215 -7.35 -12.59 20.48
CA SER A 215 -7.80 -13.99 20.37
C SER A 215 -8.40 -14.33 19.00
N TYR A 216 -9.03 -13.36 18.33
CA TYR A 216 -9.75 -13.59 17.08
C TYR A 216 -8.90 -13.35 15.83
N ASN A 217 -7.75 -12.67 15.98
CA ASN A 217 -6.92 -12.30 14.83
C ASN A 217 -5.54 -12.96 14.91
N ASN A 218 -5.02 -13.39 13.76
CA ASN A 218 -3.74 -14.09 13.65
C ASN A 218 -2.50 -13.22 13.89
N GLY A 219 -2.69 -11.93 14.17
CA GLY A 219 -1.58 -11.02 14.37
C GLY A 219 -0.87 -10.64 13.06
N LEU A 220 0.40 -10.27 13.18
CA LEU A 220 1.25 -9.90 12.06
C LEU A 220 2.64 -10.54 12.15
N THR A 221 3.31 -10.61 11.01
CA THR A 221 4.71 -11.01 10.92
C THR A 221 5.50 -9.84 10.39
N ALA A 222 6.59 -9.51 11.09
CA ALA A 222 7.51 -8.44 10.74
C ALA A 222 8.94 -8.96 10.62
N THR A 223 9.74 -8.25 9.85
CA THR A 223 11.19 -8.41 9.78
C THR A 223 11.87 -7.09 10.09
N ALA A 224 13.10 -7.14 10.58
CA ALA A 224 13.99 -6.00 10.75
C ALA A 224 15.40 -6.42 10.41
N GLU A 225 16.27 -5.49 10.00
CA GLU A 225 17.68 -5.79 9.76
C GLU A 225 18.46 -5.89 11.06
N SER A 226 18.13 -5.02 12.02
CA SER A 226 18.66 -5.07 13.39
C SER A 226 17.59 -4.62 14.38
N VAL A 227 17.78 -4.96 15.66
CA VAL A 227 16.91 -4.56 16.77
C VAL A 227 17.73 -4.20 17.98
N GLU A 228 17.29 -3.23 18.75
CA GLU A 228 17.80 -2.95 20.07
C GLU A 228 16.85 -3.53 21.12
N ILE A 229 17.37 -4.47 21.91
CA ILE A 229 16.63 -5.13 22.98
C ILE A 229 17.24 -4.75 24.31
N ALA A 230 16.41 -4.22 25.21
CA ALA A 230 16.81 -3.96 26.61
C ALA A 230 16.29 -5.07 27.51
N ASP A 231 17.13 -5.54 28.45
CA ASP A 231 16.73 -6.42 29.54
C ASP A 231 16.53 -5.57 30.81
N MET A 232 15.28 -5.48 31.26
CA MET A 232 14.93 -4.68 32.43
C MET A 232 14.85 -5.52 33.72
N GLY A 233 15.25 -6.81 33.65
CA GLY A 233 15.26 -7.73 34.79
C GLY A 233 13.93 -8.46 35.02
N ASP A 234 12.84 -7.92 34.56
CA ASP A 234 11.49 -8.51 34.56
C ASP A 234 10.96 -8.86 33.18
N GLY A 235 11.81 -8.70 32.15
CA GLY A 235 11.49 -9.04 30.75
C GLY A 235 12.31 -8.26 29.73
N LEU A 236 12.22 -8.72 28.48
CA LEU A 236 12.89 -8.08 27.35
C LEU A 236 11.96 -7.05 26.71
N LEU A 237 12.52 -5.91 26.34
CA LEU A 237 11.83 -4.81 25.67
C LEU A 237 12.51 -4.49 24.34
N LEU A 238 11.74 -4.44 23.27
CA LEU A 238 12.15 -3.93 21.98
C LEU A 238 12.13 -2.40 22.00
N MET A 239 13.31 -1.79 21.97
CA MET A 239 13.50 -0.34 22.01
C MET A 239 13.41 0.26 20.61
N SER A 240 14.15 -0.31 19.65
CA SER A 240 14.17 0.14 18.27
C SER A 240 14.30 -1.02 17.28
N ALA A 241 13.96 -0.76 16.02
CA ALA A 241 14.13 -1.69 14.93
C ALA A 241 14.51 -0.94 13.64
N ASP A 242 15.58 -1.39 13.00
CA ASP A 242 16.06 -0.83 11.73
C ASP A 242 15.46 -1.61 10.56
N ASN A 243 15.08 -0.91 9.52
CA ASN A 243 14.44 -1.46 8.31
C ASN A 243 13.26 -2.39 8.62
N PHE A 244 12.42 -1.94 9.57
CA PHE A 244 11.24 -2.69 10.00
C PHE A 244 10.22 -2.82 8.86
N GLN A 245 9.81 -4.05 8.55
CA GLN A 245 8.86 -4.37 7.50
C GLN A 245 7.79 -5.34 7.99
N ILE A 246 6.52 -5.08 7.66
CA ILE A 246 5.42 -5.99 7.93
C ILE A 246 5.21 -6.88 6.70
N VAL A 247 5.70 -8.11 6.78
CA VAL A 247 5.67 -9.07 5.67
C VAL A 247 4.36 -9.87 5.61
N ASN A 248 3.59 -9.91 6.72
CA ASN A 248 2.24 -10.46 6.76
C ASN A 248 1.39 -9.70 7.79
N GLY A 249 0.08 -9.55 7.54
CA GLY A 249 -0.82 -8.78 8.42
C GLY A 249 -1.05 -7.33 7.97
N GLY A 250 -0.71 -6.96 6.74
CA GLY A 250 -0.93 -5.61 6.20
C GLY A 250 -2.39 -5.16 6.27
N GLN A 251 -3.36 -6.06 6.08
CA GLN A 251 -4.79 -5.77 6.24
C GLN A 251 -5.15 -5.43 7.68
N THR A 252 -4.63 -6.20 8.62
CA THR A 252 -4.81 -5.95 10.05
C THR A 252 -4.28 -4.57 10.41
N THR A 253 -3.08 -4.24 9.97
CA THR A 253 -2.42 -2.94 10.21
C THR A 253 -3.24 -1.79 9.61
N ALA A 254 -3.67 -1.89 8.35
CA ALA A 254 -4.49 -0.87 7.70
C ALA A 254 -5.86 -0.69 8.38
N SER A 255 -6.49 -1.79 8.82
CA SER A 255 -7.78 -1.75 9.53
C SER A 255 -7.66 -1.10 10.92
N ILE A 256 -6.58 -1.39 11.65
CA ILE A 256 -6.26 -0.77 12.94
C ILE A 256 -6.02 0.74 12.75
N HIS A 257 -5.26 1.13 11.73
CA HIS A 257 -5.06 2.55 11.41
C HIS A 257 -6.37 3.26 11.07
N ALA A 258 -7.24 2.64 10.26
CA ALA A 258 -8.56 3.20 9.95
C ALA A 258 -9.43 3.36 11.20
N ALA A 259 -9.35 2.43 12.15
CA ALA A 259 -10.08 2.48 13.41
C ALA A 259 -9.67 3.65 14.32
N ARG A 260 -8.45 4.18 14.18
CA ARG A 260 -7.98 5.35 14.96
C ARG A 260 -8.92 6.55 14.84
N LYS A 261 -9.54 6.76 13.67
CA LYS A 261 -10.50 7.85 13.46
C LYS A 261 -11.92 7.49 13.85
N LEU A 262 -12.29 6.22 13.74
CA LEU A 262 -13.66 5.75 13.92
C LEU A 262 -13.98 5.33 15.36
N ALA A 263 -13.03 4.73 16.04
CA ALA A 263 -13.19 4.12 17.36
C ALA A 263 -11.91 4.28 18.21
N PRO A 264 -11.46 5.51 18.50
CA PRO A 264 -10.19 5.77 19.18
C PRO A 264 -10.13 5.20 20.61
N GLU A 265 -11.23 5.20 21.33
CA GLU A 265 -11.27 4.67 22.70
C GLU A 265 -11.20 3.13 22.71
N GLN A 266 -11.90 2.47 21.78
CA GLN A 266 -11.86 1.02 21.63
C GLN A 266 -10.46 0.54 21.24
N LEU A 267 -9.74 1.33 20.44
CA LEU A 267 -8.40 0.99 19.98
C LEU A 267 -7.38 0.87 21.12
N LYS A 268 -7.60 1.53 22.26
CA LYS A 268 -6.77 1.41 23.47
C LYS A 268 -6.80 0.01 24.08
N SER A 269 -7.85 -0.76 23.83
CA SER A 269 -8.02 -2.14 24.30
C SER A 269 -7.61 -3.19 23.27
N VAL A 270 -7.12 -2.76 22.10
CA VAL A 270 -6.64 -3.65 21.05
C VAL A 270 -5.18 -3.95 21.23
N PHE A 271 -4.83 -5.22 21.28
CA PHE A 271 -3.46 -5.71 21.28
C PHE A 271 -3.26 -6.69 20.14
N VAL A 272 -2.09 -6.64 19.51
CA VAL A 272 -1.78 -7.42 18.31
C VAL A 272 -0.55 -8.27 18.55
N GLN A 273 -0.69 -9.57 18.32
CA GLN A 273 0.47 -10.46 18.31
C GLN A 273 1.37 -10.14 17.12
N MET A 274 2.66 -10.04 17.35
CA MET A 274 3.66 -9.82 16.31
C MET A 274 4.77 -10.86 16.42
N LYS A 275 5.03 -11.58 15.34
CA LYS A 275 6.25 -12.36 15.17
C LYS A 275 7.28 -11.49 14.46
N LEU A 276 8.42 -11.23 15.10
CA LEU A 276 9.53 -10.44 14.55
C LEU A 276 10.74 -11.35 14.31
N SER A 277 11.28 -11.31 13.10
CA SER A 277 12.53 -11.99 12.73
C SER A 277 13.58 -10.96 12.33
N VAL A 278 14.77 -11.06 12.92
CA VAL A 278 15.90 -10.21 12.55
C VAL A 278 16.63 -10.88 11.39
N VAL A 279 16.61 -10.25 10.23
CA VAL A 279 17.15 -10.79 9.00
C VAL A 279 18.23 -9.85 8.49
N PRO A 280 19.52 -10.23 8.55
CA PRO A 280 20.61 -9.41 8.04
C PRO A 280 20.43 -9.11 6.54
N PRO A 281 20.91 -7.94 6.05
CA PRO A 281 20.73 -7.51 4.67
C PRO A 281 21.17 -8.54 3.62
N GLU A 282 22.29 -9.23 3.89
CA GLU A 282 22.86 -10.24 2.98
C GLU A 282 21.97 -11.48 2.79
N SER A 283 21.06 -11.75 3.73
CA SER A 283 20.14 -12.89 3.65
C SER A 283 18.70 -12.48 3.30
N ALA A 284 18.41 -11.18 3.23
CA ALA A 284 17.06 -10.67 3.11
C ALA A 284 16.33 -11.14 1.84
N GLU A 285 17.02 -11.17 0.70
CA GLU A 285 16.43 -11.60 -0.59
C GLU A 285 16.00 -13.06 -0.58
N GLU A 286 16.71 -13.92 0.14
CA GLU A 286 16.43 -15.36 0.23
C GLU A 286 15.41 -15.67 1.33
N VAL A 287 15.54 -15.04 2.49
CA VAL A 287 14.82 -15.42 3.72
C VAL A 287 13.46 -14.73 3.82
N VAL A 288 13.36 -13.44 3.49
CA VAL A 288 12.09 -12.69 3.65
C VAL A 288 10.93 -13.30 2.87
N PRO A 289 11.08 -13.78 1.62
CA PRO A 289 10.01 -14.47 0.90
C PRO A 289 9.52 -15.78 1.55
N LEU A 290 10.36 -16.43 2.36
CA LEU A 290 10.00 -17.65 3.08
C LEU A 290 9.25 -17.39 4.38
N ILE A 291 9.41 -16.17 4.94
CA ILE A 291 8.74 -15.73 6.17
C ILE A 291 7.33 -15.19 5.89
N SER A 292 7.10 -14.69 4.67
CA SER A 292 5.87 -13.98 4.23
C SER A 292 4.66 -14.92 3.99
#